data_7a0ef37ed4da69784079325ae41f910e
#
_entry.id   7a0ef37ed4da69784079325ae41f910e
#
_cell.length_a   1.000
_cell.length_b   1.000
_cell.length_c   1.000
_cell.angle_alpha   90.00
_cell.angle_beta   90.00
_cell.angle_gamma   90.00
#
_symmetry.space_group_name_H-M   'P 1'
#
loop_
_entity.id
_entity.type
_entity.pdbx_description
1 polymer ?
#
loop_
_entity_poly.entity_id
_entity_poly.type
_entity_poly.pdbx_seq_one_letter_code
_entity_poly.pdbx_strand_id
1 'polypeptide(L)'
;ALDSTGALYAVKLVLSDLGTCGGVRADGSARVLREDGSVIDGLYAIGNTAANAFGKTYPGAGATIGQGLVYGYIAAKTALSTAQKA
;
A
#
# COMPACT_ATOMS: atom_id res chain seq x y z
N ALA A 1 12.56 -24.27 -22.86
CA ALA A 1 12.04 -25.66 -22.85
C ALA A 1 12.21 -26.27 -21.45
N LEU A 2 11.31 -27.19 -21.08
CA LEU A 2 11.40 -27.89 -19.81
C LEU A 2 12.53 -28.92 -19.85
N ASP A 3 13.24 -29.04 -18.70
CA ASP A 3 14.27 -30.07 -18.56
C ASP A 3 13.60 -31.41 -18.27
N SER A 4 13.73 -32.36 -19.23
CA SER A 4 13.15 -33.69 -19.12
C SER A 4 13.97 -34.63 -18.25
N THR A 5 15.19 -34.25 -17.83
CA THR A 5 16.08 -35.11 -17.03
C THR A 5 16.02 -34.78 -15.54
N GLY A 6 15.46 -33.65 -15.15
CA GLY A 6 15.30 -33.22 -13.77
C GLY A 6 13.90 -33.49 -13.24
N ALA A 7 13.71 -33.18 -11.94
CA ALA A 7 12.39 -33.22 -11.31
C ALA A 7 11.52 -32.06 -11.83
N LEU A 8 10.28 -32.37 -12.16
CA LEU A 8 9.29 -31.38 -12.59
C LEU A 8 8.18 -31.29 -11.55
N TYR A 9 7.69 -30.07 -11.35
CA TYR A 9 6.64 -29.80 -10.38
C TYR A 9 5.50 -29.07 -11.08
N ALA A 10 4.27 -29.42 -10.75
CA ALA A 10 3.08 -28.78 -11.28
C ALA A 10 2.36 -28.04 -10.14
N VAL A 11 2.03 -26.79 -10.37
CA VAL A 11 1.29 -25.96 -9.43
C VAL A 11 0.07 -25.41 -10.14
N LYS A 12 -1.11 -25.59 -9.56
CA LYS A 12 -2.33 -25.04 -10.09
C LYS A 12 -2.38 -23.54 -9.86
N LEU A 13 -2.53 -22.77 -10.92
CA LEU A 13 -2.72 -21.32 -10.84
C LEU A 13 -4.20 -21.01 -10.76
N VAL A 14 -4.57 -20.15 -9.81
CA VAL A 14 -5.95 -19.72 -9.60
C VAL A 14 -5.97 -18.20 -9.50
N LEU A 15 -7.14 -17.61 -9.74
CA LEU A 15 -7.33 -16.18 -9.53
C LEU A 15 -7.25 -15.88 -8.03
N SER A 16 -6.59 -14.76 -7.71
CA SER A 16 -6.43 -14.32 -6.34
C SER A 16 -6.21 -12.79 -6.33
N ASP A 17 -6.23 -12.19 -5.15
CA ASP A 17 -5.98 -10.75 -4.99
C ASP A 17 -4.69 -10.53 -4.22
N LEU A 18 -4.03 -9.43 -4.51
CA LEU A 18 -2.80 -9.06 -3.82
C LEU A 18 -2.88 -7.65 -3.26
N GLY A 19 -3.36 -6.71 -4.04
CA GLY A 19 -3.53 -5.33 -3.64
C GLY A 19 -4.98 -4.89 -3.72
N THR A 20 -5.28 -3.71 -3.17
CA THR A 20 -6.60 -3.12 -3.18
C THR A 20 -6.55 -1.75 -3.87
N CYS A 21 -7.44 -1.51 -4.83
CA CYS A 21 -7.49 -0.22 -5.52
C CYS A 21 -8.21 0.84 -4.71
N GLY A 22 -9.30 0.49 -4.03
CA GLY A 22 -10.02 1.38 -3.15
C GLY A 22 -9.35 1.51 -1.78
N GLY A 23 -9.97 2.28 -0.89
CA GLY A 23 -9.49 2.42 0.47
C GLY A 23 -9.72 3.81 1.04
N VAL A 24 -9.22 4.03 2.24
CA VAL A 24 -9.33 5.30 2.94
C VAL A 24 -8.49 6.35 2.21
N ARG A 25 -9.08 7.51 1.94
CA ARG A 25 -8.33 8.61 1.31
C ARG A 25 -7.33 9.18 2.31
N ALA A 26 -6.09 9.34 1.84
CA ALA A 26 -5.01 9.93 2.62
C ALA A 26 -4.22 10.90 1.75
N ASP A 27 -3.55 11.85 2.37
CA ASP A 27 -2.70 12.80 1.67
C ASP A 27 -1.27 12.28 1.49
N GLY A 28 -0.39 13.10 0.91
CA GLY A 28 1.01 12.74 0.71
C GLY A 28 1.82 12.51 1.98
N SER A 29 1.27 12.86 3.14
CA SER A 29 1.86 12.60 4.46
C SER A 29 1.18 11.43 5.17
N ALA A 30 0.39 10.64 4.44
CA ALA A 30 -0.36 9.49 4.94
C ALA A 30 -1.45 9.83 5.96
N ARG A 31 -1.84 11.09 6.08
CA ARG A 31 -2.91 11.54 6.98
C ARG A 31 -4.26 11.29 6.34
N VAL A 32 -5.19 10.72 7.11
CA VAL A 32 -6.53 10.40 6.62
C VAL A 32 -7.33 11.69 6.41
N LEU A 33 -8.06 11.73 5.30
CA LEU A 33 -8.88 12.88 4.90
C LEU A 33 -10.37 12.58 5.07
N ARG A 34 -11.12 13.59 5.51
CA ARG A 34 -12.59 13.57 5.48
C ARG A 34 -13.09 13.73 4.04
N GLU A 35 -14.37 13.58 3.83
CA GLU A 35 -15.00 13.78 2.51
C GLU A 35 -14.74 15.19 1.94
N ASP A 36 -14.70 16.19 2.81
CA ASP A 36 -14.45 17.59 2.40
C ASP A 36 -12.96 17.88 2.11
N GLY A 37 -12.09 16.90 2.30
CA GLY A 37 -10.65 17.03 2.05
C GLY A 37 -9.85 17.49 3.27
N SER A 38 -10.49 17.78 4.40
CA SER A 38 -9.77 18.17 5.62
C SER A 38 -9.14 16.94 6.29
N VAL A 39 -8.03 17.16 7.01
CA VAL A 39 -7.27 16.12 7.70
C VAL A 39 -7.97 15.75 9.02
N ILE A 40 -7.99 14.45 9.32
CA ILE A 40 -8.36 13.94 10.63
C ILE A 40 -7.08 13.84 11.45
N ASP A 41 -6.91 14.71 12.43
CA ASP A 41 -5.69 14.77 13.22
C ASP A 41 -5.44 13.45 13.96
N GLY A 42 -4.19 12.97 13.89
CA GLY A 42 -3.76 11.77 14.59
C GLY A 42 -4.14 10.44 13.91
N LEU A 43 -4.77 10.49 12.74
CA LEU A 43 -5.18 9.29 12.02
C LEU A 43 -4.40 9.14 10.72
N TYR A 44 -3.78 7.98 10.53
CA TYR A 44 -2.95 7.67 9.35
C TYR A 44 -3.45 6.38 8.71
N ALA A 45 -3.29 6.27 7.39
CA ALA A 45 -3.60 5.05 6.65
C ALA A 45 -2.53 4.81 5.59
N ILE A 46 -2.08 3.57 5.49
CA ILE A 46 -1.05 3.15 4.53
C ILE A 46 -1.41 1.78 3.94
N GLY A 47 -0.64 1.38 2.93
CA GLY A 47 -0.76 0.05 2.33
C GLY A 47 -2.14 -0.20 1.74
N ASN A 48 -2.63 -1.41 1.87
CA ASN A 48 -3.94 -1.81 1.32
C ASN A 48 -5.14 -1.13 1.99
N THR A 49 -4.95 -0.57 3.18
CA THR A 49 -6.02 0.18 3.88
C THR A 49 -6.24 1.55 3.24
N ALA A 50 -5.18 2.18 2.74
CA ALA A 50 -5.26 3.47 2.07
C ALA A 50 -5.67 3.30 0.61
N ALA A 51 -6.30 4.33 0.04
CA ALA A 51 -6.58 4.37 -1.40
C ALA A 51 -5.26 4.25 -2.16
N ASN A 52 -5.26 3.40 -3.19
CA ASN A 52 -4.05 3.00 -3.91
C ASN A 52 -3.38 4.19 -4.59
N ALA A 53 -2.08 4.37 -4.35
CA ALA A 53 -1.28 5.42 -4.98
C ALA A 53 -1.16 5.25 -6.50
N PHE A 54 -1.33 4.03 -7.01
CA PHE A 54 -1.23 3.72 -8.43
C PHE A 54 -2.58 3.79 -9.16
N GLY A 55 -3.65 4.16 -8.46
CA GLY A 55 -4.99 4.24 -9.03
C GLY A 55 -5.61 2.86 -9.24
N LYS A 56 -6.09 2.59 -10.45
CA LYS A 56 -6.81 1.36 -10.78
C LYS A 56 -5.92 0.27 -11.39
N THR A 57 -4.60 0.45 -11.36
CA THR A 57 -3.66 -0.49 -11.99
C THR A 57 -2.72 -1.09 -10.96
N TYR A 58 -2.15 -2.25 -11.31
CA TYR A 58 -1.08 -2.86 -10.55
C TYR A 58 0.21 -2.76 -11.38
N PRO A 59 1.17 -1.89 -11.01
CA PRO A 59 2.34 -1.62 -11.85
C PRO A 59 3.35 -2.77 -11.93
N GLY A 60 3.32 -3.70 -10.98
CA GLY A 60 4.23 -4.84 -11.04
C GLY A 60 4.60 -5.38 -9.68
N ALA A 61 5.47 -6.39 -9.69
CA ALA A 61 5.93 -7.06 -8.47
C ALA A 61 6.57 -6.05 -7.50
N GLY A 62 6.23 -6.15 -6.24
CA GLY A 62 6.72 -5.25 -5.20
C GLY A 62 5.89 -4.00 -4.98
N ALA A 63 4.90 -3.72 -5.84
CA ALA A 63 4.09 -2.49 -5.73
C ALA A 63 3.33 -2.42 -4.41
N THR A 64 2.67 -3.49 -4.00
CA THR A 64 1.88 -3.52 -2.77
C THR A 64 2.77 -3.31 -1.54
N ILE A 65 3.86 -4.07 -1.43
CA ILE A 65 4.75 -3.97 -0.29
C ILE A 65 5.55 -2.67 -0.32
N GLY A 66 5.94 -2.21 -1.51
CA GLY A 66 6.68 -0.96 -1.71
C GLY A 66 5.90 0.25 -1.24
N GLN A 67 4.63 0.38 -1.65
CA GLN A 67 3.81 1.49 -1.17
C GLN A 67 3.59 1.42 0.35
N GLY A 68 3.41 0.23 0.92
CA GLY A 68 3.30 0.06 2.37
C GLY A 68 4.53 0.53 3.11
N LEU A 69 5.73 0.17 2.63
CA LEU A 69 6.99 0.56 3.24
C LEU A 69 7.24 2.07 3.13
N VAL A 70 7.05 2.65 1.95
CA VAL A 70 7.29 4.07 1.70
C VAL A 70 6.34 4.93 2.54
N TYR A 71 5.04 4.65 2.47
CA TYR A 71 4.05 5.43 3.22
C TYR A 71 4.10 5.15 4.72
N GLY A 72 4.54 3.96 5.14
CA GLY A 72 4.82 3.66 6.55
C GLY A 72 5.92 4.55 7.10
N TYR A 73 7.01 4.72 6.35
CA TYR A 73 8.09 5.63 6.72
C TYR A 73 7.59 7.08 6.81
N ILE A 74 6.83 7.53 5.81
CA ILE A 74 6.26 8.88 5.76
C ILE A 74 5.31 9.11 6.95
N ALA A 75 4.44 8.15 7.22
CA ALA A 75 3.48 8.25 8.33
C ALA A 75 4.20 8.37 9.68
N ALA A 76 5.23 7.55 9.89
CA ALA A 76 6.02 7.59 11.13
C ALA A 76 6.71 8.93 11.30
N LYS A 77 7.32 9.47 10.24
CA LYS A 77 7.96 10.78 10.27
C LYS A 77 6.95 11.89 10.56
N THR A 78 5.80 11.85 9.91
CA THR A 78 4.75 12.85 10.11
C THR A 78 4.21 12.81 11.54
N ALA A 79 3.95 11.61 12.05
CA ALA A 79 3.45 11.44 13.42
C ALA A 79 4.45 11.96 14.44
N LEU A 80 5.74 11.64 14.27
CA LEU A 80 6.79 12.11 15.17
C LEU A 80 6.92 13.64 15.12
N SER A 81 6.91 14.22 13.94
CA SER A 81 6.99 15.66 13.76
C SER A 81 5.81 16.37 14.42
N THR A 82 4.60 15.84 14.26
CA THR A 82 3.39 16.40 14.90
C THR A 82 3.46 16.30 16.42
N ALA A 83 3.92 15.16 16.95
CA ALA A 83 4.08 14.97 18.40
C ALA A 83 5.11 15.94 19.00
N GLN A 84 6.18 16.26 18.27
CA GLN A 84 7.21 17.21 18.73
C GLN A 84 6.72 18.65 18.75
N LYS A 85 5.71 18.99 17.97
CA LYS A 85 5.12 20.32 17.90
C LYS A 85 4.02 20.56 18.93
N ALA A 86 3.53 19.49 19.52
CA ALA A 86 2.41 19.55 20.48
C ALA A 86 2.83 20.05 21.88
#